data_d8dbde9743c08a8398162e1827866b56
#
_entry.id   d8dbde9743c08a8398162e1827866b56
#
_cell.length_a   1.000
_cell.length_b   1.000
_cell.length_c   1.000
_cell.angle_alpha   90.00
_cell.angle_beta   90.00
_cell.angle_gamma   90.00
#
_symmetry.space_group_name_H-M   'P 1'
#
loop_
_entity.id
_entity.type
_entity.pdbx_description
1 polymer ?
#
loop_
_entity_poly.entity_id
_entity_poly.type
_entity_poly.pdbx_seq_one_letter_code
_entity_poly.pdbx_strand_id
1 'polypeptide(L)'
;AFGVTRNPWNLEHVPGGSSGGSCAAVAAGECFYALGSDTGGSIRQPSSFCGVTGIKPTYGTVSRYGLIAYGSSLDQIGPVAKDVSDCAAVLEVLASHDPKDSTSMERRDCDFTSALSEDVRGMRIGIPESYFGQGLDQEVKDAVLEAARVLGEKGAIVETFDLKLAEYAIPAYYVIASAEASSNLSRFDGVKYGYRAPEYEGLHSMYKKSRSLGFGPEVKRRIMLGSFVLSSGYYDAYYLKALRTKALIKKEFDRAFASYDVILAPAAPSTAPRLGQSLGDPLKMYLGDIYTISVNLAGLPGISLPCGLDSKGLPIGLQLIGDCFKEKNIIRAAYAYEKTREWKLSLLAAGKAKEPSGALTGRAERRSHE
;
A
#
# COMPACT_ATOMS: atom_id res chain seq x y z
N ALA A 1 -2.19 5.74 17.84
CA ALA A 1 -1.52 6.16 19.08
C ALA A 1 -1.68 7.67 19.33
N PHE A 2 -1.63 8.47 18.25
CA PHE A 2 -1.62 9.94 18.36
C PHE A 2 -2.91 10.61 17.88
N GLY A 3 -3.94 9.84 17.57
CA GLY A 3 -5.21 10.32 17.04
C GLY A 3 -5.62 9.64 15.75
N VAL A 4 -6.77 10.03 15.21
CA VAL A 4 -7.34 9.48 13.99
C VAL A 4 -6.99 10.39 12.81
N THR A 5 -6.26 9.85 11.83
CA THR A 5 -6.05 10.54 10.56
C THR A 5 -7.34 10.46 9.73
N ARG A 6 -7.72 11.58 9.13
CA ARG A 6 -8.93 11.72 8.32
C ARG A 6 -8.57 11.93 6.86
N ASN A 7 -9.45 11.53 5.96
CA ASN A 7 -9.27 11.74 4.54
C ASN A 7 -9.51 13.23 4.19
N PRO A 8 -8.55 13.93 3.56
CA PRO A 8 -8.73 15.34 3.20
C PRO A 8 -9.88 15.60 2.22
N TRP A 9 -10.29 14.61 1.42
CA TRP A 9 -11.45 14.72 0.51
C TRP A 9 -12.78 14.73 1.26
N ASN A 10 -12.86 14.01 2.39
CA ASN A 10 -14.02 14.01 3.27
C ASN A 10 -13.59 13.53 4.67
N LEU A 11 -13.67 14.44 5.64
CA LEU A 11 -13.20 14.20 7.01
C LEU A 11 -13.95 13.10 7.79
N GLU A 12 -15.09 12.62 7.25
CA GLU A 12 -15.81 11.46 7.80
C GLU A 12 -15.27 10.12 7.29
N HIS A 13 -14.32 10.14 6.34
CA HIS A 13 -13.77 8.96 5.70
C HIS A 13 -12.33 8.70 6.12
N VAL A 14 -11.90 7.44 5.98
CA VAL A 14 -10.51 7.03 6.24
C VAL A 14 -9.59 7.46 5.10
N PRO A 15 -8.31 7.77 5.38
CA PRO A 15 -7.32 8.00 4.32
C PRO A 15 -6.77 6.69 3.73
N GLY A 16 -7.22 5.53 4.23
CA GLY A 16 -6.59 4.24 3.98
C GLY A 16 -5.38 3.99 4.89
N GLY A 17 -4.61 2.95 4.58
CA GLY A 17 -3.47 2.57 5.42
C GLY A 17 -2.61 1.43 4.85
N SER A 18 -1.45 1.27 5.52
CA SER A 18 -0.96 1.92 6.75
C SER A 18 -0.29 3.28 6.50
N SER A 19 0.11 3.67 5.28
CA SER A 19 0.70 4.99 4.98
C SER A 19 -0.37 6.09 4.82
N GLY A 20 -1.51 5.98 5.54
CA GLY A 20 -2.62 6.94 5.46
C GLY A 20 -2.23 8.36 5.83
N GLY A 21 -1.35 8.54 6.84
CA GLY A 21 -0.83 9.85 7.21
C GLY A 21 0.00 10.49 6.10
N SER A 22 0.90 9.73 5.48
CA SER A 22 1.71 10.19 4.34
C SER A 22 0.85 10.63 3.16
N CYS A 23 -0.14 9.80 2.78
CA CYS A 23 -1.04 10.13 1.68
C CYS A 23 -1.95 11.31 1.99
N ALA A 24 -2.46 11.41 3.22
CA ALA A 24 -3.28 12.54 3.64
C ALA A 24 -2.50 13.85 3.65
N ALA A 25 -1.26 13.87 4.14
CA ALA A 25 -0.40 15.06 4.15
C ALA A 25 -0.12 15.58 2.73
N VAL A 26 0.23 14.68 1.79
CA VAL A 26 0.42 15.05 0.38
C VAL A 26 -0.89 15.54 -0.23
N ALA A 27 -2.02 14.84 0.00
CA ALA A 27 -3.33 15.24 -0.51
C ALA A 27 -3.74 16.63 -0.01
N ALA A 28 -3.55 16.90 1.28
CA ALA A 28 -3.85 18.18 1.91
C ALA A 28 -2.90 19.32 1.47
N GLY A 29 -1.76 19.00 0.85
CA GLY A 29 -0.76 19.99 0.46
C GLY A 29 0.16 20.44 1.60
N GLU A 30 0.23 19.67 2.68
CA GLU A 30 1.15 19.89 3.80
C GLU A 30 2.61 19.60 3.42
N CYS A 31 2.83 18.77 2.44
CA CYS A 31 4.14 18.46 1.87
C CYS A 31 4.06 18.15 0.37
N PHE A 32 5.17 18.31 -0.35
CA PHE A 32 5.25 18.00 -1.78
C PHE A 32 5.26 16.49 -2.03
N TYR A 33 5.96 15.74 -1.20
CA TYR A 33 6.01 14.29 -1.21
C TYR A 33 6.13 13.74 0.22
N ALA A 34 5.84 12.47 0.38
CA ALA A 34 6.07 11.73 1.61
C ALA A 34 6.60 10.33 1.29
N LEU A 35 7.20 9.68 2.27
CA LEU A 35 7.55 8.27 2.17
C LEU A 35 6.47 7.42 2.84
N GLY A 36 6.21 6.27 2.24
CA GLY A 36 5.36 5.24 2.80
C GLY A 36 6.09 3.90 2.86
N SER A 37 5.46 2.93 3.52
CA SER A 37 5.87 1.53 3.48
C SER A 37 4.70 0.66 3.05
N ASP A 38 4.99 -0.37 2.25
CA ASP A 38 3.97 -1.21 1.62
C ASP A 38 4.32 -2.68 1.81
N THR A 39 3.56 -3.37 2.64
CA THR A 39 3.68 -4.80 2.92
C THR A 39 2.63 -5.61 2.18
N GLY A 40 1.45 -5.02 1.93
CA GLY A 40 0.33 -5.66 1.24
C GLY A 40 -0.57 -4.68 0.48
N GLY A 41 -0.12 -3.44 0.25
CA GLY A 41 -0.89 -2.38 -0.38
C GLY A 41 -0.80 -1.05 0.34
N SER A 42 0.00 -0.96 1.40
CA SER A 42 -0.02 0.15 2.36
C SER A 42 0.52 1.49 1.84
N ILE A 43 1.04 1.56 0.61
CA ILE A 43 1.26 2.79 -0.17
C ILE A 43 0.11 2.97 -1.17
N ARG A 44 -0.20 1.93 -1.95
CA ARG A 44 -1.08 1.99 -3.12
C ARG A 44 -2.54 2.20 -2.77
N GLN A 45 -3.06 1.50 -1.76
CA GLN A 45 -4.44 1.67 -1.31
C GLN A 45 -4.70 3.09 -0.75
N PRO A 46 -3.91 3.62 0.22
CA PRO A 46 -4.14 4.96 0.71
C PRO A 46 -3.88 6.05 -0.35
N SER A 47 -3.01 5.81 -1.33
CA SER A 47 -2.86 6.70 -2.48
C SER A 47 -4.14 6.78 -3.31
N SER A 48 -4.80 5.64 -3.56
CA SER A 48 -6.11 5.59 -4.21
C SER A 48 -7.16 6.38 -3.42
N PHE A 49 -7.27 6.16 -2.11
CA PHE A 49 -8.28 6.80 -1.28
C PHE A 49 -8.07 8.31 -1.08
N CYS A 50 -6.82 8.76 -1.11
CA CYS A 50 -6.47 10.16 -0.97
C CYS A 50 -6.30 10.91 -2.30
N GLY A 51 -6.47 10.23 -3.44
CA GLY A 51 -6.36 10.87 -4.76
C GLY A 51 -4.96 11.39 -5.07
N VAL A 52 -3.94 10.65 -4.66
CA VAL A 52 -2.51 10.95 -4.90
C VAL A 52 -1.84 9.78 -5.63
N THR A 53 -0.62 10.00 -6.11
CA THR A 53 0.19 8.95 -6.74
C THR A 53 1.12 8.32 -5.71
N GLY A 54 1.23 6.99 -5.72
CA GLY A 54 2.15 6.26 -4.85
C GLY A 54 2.80 5.09 -5.55
N ILE A 55 4.11 4.94 -5.40
CA ILE A 55 4.90 3.85 -6.01
C ILE A 55 5.42 2.92 -4.92
N LYS A 56 5.11 1.64 -5.04
CA LYS A 56 5.81 0.55 -4.38
C LYS A 56 6.79 -0.05 -5.38
N PRO A 57 8.11 0.16 -5.26
CA PRO A 57 9.06 -0.44 -6.19
C PRO A 57 9.20 -1.95 -5.98
N THR A 58 9.98 -2.59 -6.82
CA THR A 58 10.39 -3.99 -6.64
C THR A 58 11.07 -4.18 -5.28
N TYR A 59 10.78 -5.31 -4.64
CA TYR A 59 11.40 -5.66 -3.36
C TYR A 59 12.94 -5.58 -3.44
N GLY A 60 13.55 -4.88 -2.49
CA GLY A 60 14.99 -4.64 -2.43
C GLY A 60 15.51 -3.45 -3.23
N THR A 61 14.65 -2.70 -3.96
CA THR A 61 15.06 -1.49 -4.69
C THR A 61 15.41 -0.33 -3.77
N VAL A 62 14.72 -0.17 -2.66
CA VAL A 62 14.96 0.88 -1.64
C VAL A 62 15.33 0.20 -0.33
N SER A 63 16.40 0.69 0.32
CA SER A 63 16.82 0.20 1.62
C SER A 63 15.73 0.32 2.68
N ARG A 64 15.63 -0.68 3.53
CA ARG A 64 14.72 -0.69 4.69
C ARG A 64 15.46 -0.40 6.01
N TYR A 65 16.73 -0.01 5.93
CA TYR A 65 17.47 0.36 7.13
C TYR A 65 16.80 1.55 7.83
N GLY A 66 16.48 1.39 9.12
CA GLY A 66 15.70 2.36 9.90
C GLY A 66 14.19 2.13 9.89
N LEU A 67 13.65 1.26 9.02
CA LEU A 67 12.25 0.86 9.07
C LEU A 67 12.05 -0.22 10.14
N ILE A 68 11.05 -0.04 11.01
CA ILE A 68 10.60 -1.10 11.92
C ILE A 68 9.98 -2.22 11.09
N ALA A 69 10.62 -3.41 11.11
CA ALA A 69 10.19 -4.54 10.31
C ALA A 69 8.83 -5.08 10.78
N TYR A 70 7.90 -5.22 9.83
CA TYR A 70 6.63 -5.90 10.03
C TYR A 70 6.63 -7.27 9.32
N GLY A 71 6.68 -7.30 8.00
CA GLY A 71 6.79 -8.50 7.17
C GLY A 71 8.09 -8.47 6.37
N SER A 72 9.18 -9.06 6.90
CA SER A 72 10.53 -8.91 6.36
C SER A 72 10.68 -9.36 4.92
N SER A 73 9.87 -10.32 4.45
CA SER A 73 9.88 -10.81 3.07
C SER A 73 8.93 -10.05 2.14
N LEU A 74 8.28 -8.96 2.62
CA LEU A 74 7.22 -8.25 1.93
C LEU A 74 7.39 -6.73 1.99
N ASP A 75 7.89 -6.19 3.11
CA ASP A 75 7.99 -4.75 3.36
C ASP A 75 8.85 -4.05 2.30
N GLN A 76 8.34 -2.95 1.75
CA GLN A 76 9.07 -2.10 0.82
C GLN A 76 8.72 -0.63 1.07
N ILE A 77 9.73 0.25 1.04
CA ILE A 77 9.56 1.70 1.11
C ILE A 77 9.36 2.24 -0.31
N GLY A 78 8.54 3.28 -0.43
CA GLY A 78 8.35 3.99 -1.69
C GLY A 78 7.76 5.39 -1.50
N PRO A 79 7.81 6.23 -2.54
CA PRO A 79 7.30 7.59 -2.52
C PRO A 79 5.78 7.67 -2.69
N VAL A 80 5.23 8.75 -2.14
CA VAL A 80 3.90 9.27 -2.41
C VAL A 80 4.03 10.74 -2.78
N ALA A 81 3.41 11.16 -3.87
CA ALA A 81 3.43 12.55 -4.34
C ALA A 81 2.12 12.91 -5.07
N LYS A 82 1.99 14.16 -5.50
CA LYS A 82 0.78 14.62 -6.23
C LYS A 82 0.64 14.00 -7.61
N ASP A 83 1.75 13.71 -8.28
CA ASP A 83 1.80 13.23 -9.64
C ASP A 83 2.90 12.18 -9.87
N VAL A 84 2.90 11.60 -11.07
CA VAL A 84 3.83 10.54 -11.48
C VAL A 84 5.25 11.06 -11.58
N SER A 85 5.44 12.32 -12.04
CA SER A 85 6.77 12.90 -12.23
C SER A 85 7.51 13.07 -10.91
N ASP A 86 6.83 13.61 -9.91
CA ASP A 86 7.39 13.78 -8.56
C ASP A 86 7.68 12.42 -7.91
N CYS A 87 6.77 11.45 -8.05
CA CYS A 87 7.01 10.10 -7.56
C CYS A 87 8.24 9.45 -8.22
N ALA A 88 8.41 9.61 -9.54
CA ALA A 88 9.56 9.06 -10.26
C ALA A 88 10.87 9.73 -9.79
N ALA A 89 10.89 11.04 -9.65
CA ALA A 89 12.07 11.79 -9.18
C ALA A 89 12.47 11.40 -7.75
N VAL A 90 11.49 11.28 -6.84
CA VAL A 90 11.77 10.85 -5.46
C VAL A 90 12.26 9.40 -5.43
N LEU A 91 11.66 8.51 -6.23
CA LEU A 91 12.12 7.11 -6.30
C LEU A 91 13.55 7.00 -6.82
N GLU A 92 13.93 7.83 -7.79
CA GLU A 92 15.29 7.88 -8.36
C GLU A 92 16.33 8.21 -7.28
N VAL A 93 16.01 9.12 -6.36
CA VAL A 93 16.87 9.48 -5.22
C VAL A 93 16.93 8.35 -4.17
N LEU A 94 15.81 7.63 -3.95
CA LEU A 94 15.73 6.59 -2.92
C LEU A 94 16.36 5.26 -3.36
N ALA A 95 16.35 4.95 -4.64
CA ALA A 95 16.77 3.67 -5.19
C ALA A 95 18.30 3.57 -5.23
N SER A 96 18.87 3.01 -4.18
CA SER A 96 20.32 2.81 -4.07
C SER A 96 20.62 1.56 -3.25
N HIS A 97 21.80 0.97 -3.50
CA HIS A 97 22.30 -0.10 -2.64
C HIS A 97 22.74 0.46 -1.29
N ASP A 98 22.30 -0.19 -0.21
CA ASP A 98 22.69 0.13 1.15
C ASP A 98 23.31 -1.11 1.83
N PRO A 99 24.61 -1.12 2.17
CA PRO A 99 25.26 -2.26 2.82
C PRO A 99 24.70 -2.56 4.22
N LYS A 100 23.91 -1.66 4.81
CA LYS A 100 23.25 -1.88 6.10
C LYS A 100 21.95 -2.67 6.01
N ASP A 101 21.40 -2.84 4.80
CA ASP A 101 20.25 -3.69 4.52
C ASP A 101 20.66 -4.83 3.59
N SER A 102 20.76 -6.04 4.13
CA SER A 102 21.14 -7.24 3.36
C SER A 102 20.18 -7.62 2.24
N THR A 103 19.00 -7.00 2.19
CA THR A 103 18.01 -7.20 1.11
C THR A 103 18.06 -6.10 0.06
N SER A 104 18.83 -5.03 0.28
CA SER A 104 19.05 -3.96 -0.68
C SER A 104 19.86 -4.46 -1.87
N MET A 105 19.35 -4.26 -3.08
CA MET A 105 19.94 -4.79 -4.30
C MET A 105 20.75 -3.74 -5.06
N GLU A 106 21.89 -4.15 -5.63
CA GLU A 106 22.62 -3.29 -6.56
C GLU A 106 21.86 -3.18 -7.87
N ARG A 107 21.55 -1.94 -8.27
CA ARG A 107 20.91 -1.61 -9.54
C ARG A 107 21.66 -0.49 -10.23
N ARG A 108 21.69 -0.54 -11.58
CA ARG A 108 22.31 0.50 -12.41
C ARG A 108 21.29 1.34 -13.18
N ASP A 109 20.05 0.86 -13.30
CA ASP A 109 18.97 1.44 -14.10
C ASP A 109 17.95 2.17 -13.22
N CYS A 110 18.40 3.04 -12.34
CA CYS A 110 17.54 3.78 -11.41
C CYS A 110 17.19 5.19 -11.91
N ASP A 111 17.45 5.53 -13.16
CA ASP A 111 17.05 6.77 -13.82
C ASP A 111 15.56 6.75 -14.22
N PHE A 112 14.68 6.74 -13.23
CA PHE A 112 13.23 6.55 -13.43
C PHE A 112 12.57 7.72 -14.13
N THR A 113 13.12 8.93 -13.99
CA THR A 113 12.63 10.12 -14.70
C THR A 113 12.79 10.02 -16.21
N SER A 114 13.74 9.21 -16.71
CA SER A 114 13.87 8.92 -18.15
C SER A 114 12.66 8.21 -18.75
N ALA A 115 11.81 7.60 -17.92
CA ALA A 115 10.59 6.91 -18.33
C ALA A 115 9.37 7.85 -18.47
N LEU A 116 9.50 9.14 -18.17
CA LEU A 116 8.42 10.12 -18.28
C LEU A 116 8.14 10.45 -19.74
N SER A 117 7.43 9.58 -20.40
CA SER A 117 7.06 9.68 -21.82
C SER A 117 5.57 9.40 -22.00
N GLU A 118 4.93 10.14 -22.90
CA GLU A 118 3.51 9.91 -23.25
C GLU A 118 3.33 8.82 -24.29
N ASP A 119 4.42 8.30 -24.87
CA ASP A 119 4.36 7.27 -25.91
C ASP A 119 4.22 5.87 -25.28
N VAL A 120 3.04 5.30 -25.45
CA VAL A 120 2.71 3.90 -25.06
C VAL A 120 2.39 3.02 -26.25
N ARG A 121 2.68 3.46 -27.47
CA ARG A 121 2.40 2.69 -28.70
C ARG A 121 3.07 1.33 -28.67
N GLY A 122 2.28 0.29 -28.91
CA GLY A 122 2.72 -1.10 -28.90
C GLY A 122 2.98 -1.69 -27.49
N MET A 123 2.85 -0.89 -26.41
CA MET A 123 2.91 -1.43 -25.04
C MET A 123 1.75 -2.40 -24.82
N ARG A 124 2.06 -3.61 -24.36
CA ARG A 124 1.04 -4.63 -24.07
C ARG A 124 0.58 -4.52 -22.63
N ILE A 125 -0.72 -4.23 -22.44
CA ILE A 125 -1.36 -4.06 -21.13
C ILE A 125 -2.35 -5.20 -20.91
N GLY A 126 -2.09 -6.02 -19.89
CA GLY A 126 -2.98 -7.11 -19.50
C GLY A 126 -3.97 -6.67 -18.41
N ILE A 127 -5.24 -7.06 -18.57
CA ILE A 127 -6.31 -6.86 -17.56
C ILE A 127 -6.71 -8.22 -16.99
N PRO A 128 -6.44 -8.53 -15.71
CA PRO A 128 -6.83 -9.79 -15.10
C PRO A 128 -8.35 -9.82 -14.87
N GLU A 129 -9.08 -10.69 -15.59
CA GLU A 129 -10.55 -10.78 -15.49
C GLU A 129 -11.04 -11.07 -14.07
N SER A 130 -10.28 -11.88 -13.32
CA SER A 130 -10.58 -12.23 -11.93
C SER A 130 -10.64 -11.02 -10.98
N TYR A 131 -10.02 -9.89 -11.35
CA TYR A 131 -10.05 -8.66 -10.53
C TYR A 131 -11.29 -7.79 -10.79
N PHE A 132 -12.09 -8.09 -11.81
CA PHE A 132 -13.27 -7.31 -12.21
C PHE A 132 -14.59 -8.05 -11.93
N GLY A 133 -14.53 -9.03 -11.01
CA GLY A 133 -15.67 -9.87 -10.62
C GLY A 133 -16.50 -9.29 -9.47
N GLN A 134 -17.11 -10.20 -8.72
CA GLN A 134 -17.97 -9.87 -7.58
C GLN A 134 -17.19 -9.16 -6.46
N GLY A 135 -17.80 -8.12 -5.87
CA GLY A 135 -17.21 -7.36 -4.74
C GLY A 135 -16.49 -6.08 -5.15
N LEU A 136 -16.32 -5.85 -6.45
CA LEU A 136 -15.81 -4.57 -6.98
C LEU A 136 -16.99 -3.61 -7.21
N ASP A 137 -16.92 -2.40 -6.65
CA ASP A 137 -17.90 -1.36 -6.89
C ASP A 137 -17.96 -0.97 -8.38
N GLN A 138 -19.15 -0.80 -8.92
CA GLN A 138 -19.35 -0.54 -10.36
C GLN A 138 -18.66 0.75 -10.80
N GLU A 139 -18.72 1.83 -10.01
CA GLU A 139 -18.06 3.11 -10.33
C GLU A 139 -16.53 2.94 -10.40
N VAL A 140 -15.94 2.10 -9.54
CA VAL A 140 -14.51 1.77 -9.59
C VAL A 140 -14.19 0.97 -10.85
N LYS A 141 -15.00 -0.05 -11.16
CA LYS A 141 -14.85 -0.86 -12.36
C LYS A 141 -14.87 0.01 -13.62
N ASP A 142 -15.86 0.87 -13.75
CA ASP A 142 -16.06 1.72 -14.92
C ASP A 142 -14.89 2.71 -15.09
N ALA A 143 -14.44 3.35 -14.01
CA ALA A 143 -13.31 4.29 -14.06
C ALA A 143 -12.00 3.62 -14.45
N VAL A 144 -11.73 2.40 -13.94
CA VAL A 144 -10.51 1.66 -14.25
C VAL A 144 -10.52 1.14 -15.69
N LEU A 145 -11.67 0.65 -16.19
CA LEU A 145 -11.80 0.21 -17.57
C LEU A 145 -11.75 1.39 -18.55
N GLU A 146 -12.26 2.54 -18.18
CA GLU A 146 -12.11 3.77 -18.96
C GLU A 146 -10.64 4.18 -19.08
N ALA A 147 -9.85 4.07 -18.01
CA ALA A 147 -8.41 4.34 -18.08
C ALA A 147 -7.69 3.37 -19.04
N ALA A 148 -8.10 2.10 -19.05
CA ALA A 148 -7.58 1.11 -20.00
C ALA A 148 -7.93 1.46 -21.45
N ARG A 149 -9.18 1.92 -21.69
CA ARG A 149 -9.64 2.39 -23.01
C ARG A 149 -8.79 3.58 -23.50
N VAL A 150 -8.56 4.56 -22.62
CA VAL A 150 -7.74 5.76 -22.91
C VAL A 150 -6.29 5.37 -23.28
N LEU A 151 -5.69 4.43 -22.56
CA LEU A 151 -4.34 3.92 -22.92
C LEU A 151 -4.36 3.20 -24.27
N GLY A 152 -5.42 2.46 -24.57
CA GLY A 152 -5.63 1.83 -25.89
C GLY A 152 -5.72 2.88 -27.00
N GLU A 153 -6.43 3.99 -26.82
CA GLU A 153 -6.50 5.09 -27.77
C GLU A 153 -5.15 5.79 -28.00
N LYS A 154 -4.26 5.77 -27.00
CA LYS A 154 -2.86 6.23 -27.15
C LYS A 154 -1.97 5.20 -27.85
N GLY A 155 -2.52 4.06 -28.29
CA GLY A 155 -1.82 3.04 -29.07
C GLY A 155 -1.25 1.87 -28.26
N ALA A 156 -1.60 1.74 -26.98
CA ALA A 156 -1.31 0.51 -26.23
C ALA A 156 -2.20 -0.64 -26.72
N ILE A 157 -1.71 -1.87 -26.62
CA ILE A 157 -2.45 -3.09 -26.92
C ILE A 157 -3.03 -3.60 -25.61
N VAL A 158 -4.34 -3.48 -25.43
CA VAL A 158 -5.04 -3.85 -24.19
C VAL A 158 -5.78 -5.17 -24.38
N GLU A 159 -5.47 -6.17 -23.56
CA GLU A 159 -6.05 -7.52 -23.63
C GLU A 159 -6.44 -8.01 -22.25
N THR A 160 -7.47 -8.84 -22.15
CA THR A 160 -7.83 -9.53 -20.90
C THR A 160 -7.11 -10.86 -20.78
N PHE A 161 -6.88 -11.31 -19.54
CA PHE A 161 -6.30 -12.61 -19.24
C PHE A 161 -6.79 -13.15 -17.90
N ASP A 162 -6.58 -14.44 -17.67
CA ASP A 162 -6.97 -15.11 -16.43
C ASP A 162 -5.80 -15.20 -15.44
N LEU A 163 -6.01 -14.73 -14.20
CA LEU A 163 -5.08 -14.83 -13.08
C LEU A 163 -5.69 -15.73 -11.99
N LYS A 164 -5.51 -17.03 -12.11
CA LYS A 164 -6.25 -18.08 -11.37
C LYS A 164 -6.04 -18.09 -9.87
N LEU A 165 -4.82 -17.75 -9.39
CA LEU A 165 -4.45 -17.90 -7.99
C LEU A 165 -4.66 -16.63 -7.14
N ALA A 166 -5.30 -15.59 -7.70
CA ALA A 166 -5.55 -14.32 -7.00
C ALA A 166 -6.37 -14.52 -5.71
N GLU A 167 -7.31 -15.46 -5.69
CA GLU A 167 -8.15 -15.77 -4.52
C GLU A 167 -7.37 -16.30 -3.32
N TYR A 168 -6.22 -16.94 -3.54
CA TYR A 168 -5.36 -17.47 -2.47
C TYR A 168 -4.38 -16.44 -1.91
N ALA A 169 -4.31 -15.23 -2.49
CA ALA A 169 -3.36 -14.22 -2.07
C ALA A 169 -3.63 -13.72 -0.64
N ILE A 170 -4.89 -13.45 -0.30
CA ILE A 170 -5.28 -12.96 1.03
C ILE A 170 -4.88 -13.96 2.13
N PRO A 171 -5.35 -15.23 2.11
CA PRO A 171 -4.98 -16.17 3.17
C PRO A 171 -3.48 -16.43 3.24
N ALA A 172 -2.78 -16.55 2.11
CA ALA A 172 -1.33 -16.73 2.10
C ALA A 172 -0.60 -15.55 2.74
N TYR A 173 -1.00 -14.34 2.39
CA TYR A 173 -0.42 -13.11 2.94
C TYR A 173 -0.59 -13.02 4.46
N TYR A 174 -1.81 -13.22 4.98
CA TYR A 174 -2.05 -13.06 6.41
C TYR A 174 -1.34 -14.12 7.26
N VAL A 175 -1.16 -15.33 6.75
CA VAL A 175 -0.32 -16.35 7.39
C VAL A 175 1.14 -15.91 7.43
N ILE A 176 1.73 -15.51 6.29
CA ILE A 176 3.13 -15.10 6.19
C ILE A 176 3.38 -13.82 7.00
N ALA A 177 2.58 -12.79 6.79
CA ALA A 177 2.74 -11.50 7.45
C ALA A 177 2.59 -11.61 8.98
N SER A 178 1.64 -12.42 9.47
CA SER A 178 1.48 -12.64 10.91
C SER A 178 2.65 -13.43 11.50
N ALA A 179 3.14 -14.45 10.80
CA ALA A 179 4.30 -15.22 11.21
C ALA A 179 5.54 -14.34 11.35
N GLU A 180 5.82 -13.55 10.31
CA GLU A 180 6.96 -12.61 10.30
C GLU A 180 6.80 -11.49 11.32
N ALA A 181 5.61 -10.91 11.47
CA ALA A 181 5.32 -9.91 12.50
C ALA A 181 5.53 -10.44 13.91
N SER A 182 5.08 -11.67 14.20
CA SER A 182 5.31 -12.31 15.49
C SER A 182 6.79 -12.41 15.82
N SER A 183 7.61 -12.81 14.85
CA SER A 183 9.06 -12.89 14.98
C SER A 183 9.70 -11.50 15.11
N ASN A 184 9.38 -10.56 14.22
CA ASN A 184 9.96 -9.22 14.17
C ASN A 184 9.65 -8.40 15.43
N LEU A 185 8.41 -8.47 15.92
CA LEU A 185 7.95 -7.72 17.09
C LEU A 185 8.36 -8.36 18.42
N SER A 186 8.97 -9.53 18.41
CA SER A 186 9.48 -10.17 19.63
C SER A 186 10.54 -9.34 20.35
N ARG A 187 11.32 -8.56 19.58
CA ARG A 187 12.41 -7.69 20.11
C ARG A 187 11.91 -6.47 20.90
N PHE A 188 10.63 -6.11 20.76
CA PHE A 188 10.03 -4.98 21.49
C PHE A 188 9.47 -5.46 22.84
N ASP A 189 10.37 -5.71 23.75
CA ASP A 189 10.11 -6.32 25.07
C ASP A 189 10.19 -5.32 26.24
N GLY A 190 10.57 -4.06 25.95
CA GLY A 190 10.77 -3.02 26.96
C GLY A 190 12.13 -3.05 27.64
N VAL A 191 13.06 -3.96 27.25
CA VAL A 191 14.45 -3.97 27.77
C VAL A 191 15.33 -3.08 26.91
N LYS A 192 15.52 -3.44 25.65
CA LYS A 192 16.38 -2.70 24.72
C LYS A 192 15.57 -1.82 23.78
N TYR A 193 14.39 -2.25 23.38
CA TYR A 193 13.53 -1.56 22.41
C TYR A 193 12.09 -1.46 22.88
N GLY A 194 11.40 -0.42 22.41
CA GLY A 194 9.98 -0.22 22.58
C GLY A 194 9.58 0.35 23.93
N TYR A 195 8.28 0.32 24.18
CA TYR A 195 7.67 0.80 25.40
C TYR A 195 8.02 -0.09 26.59
N ARG A 196 8.39 0.52 27.72
CA ARG A 196 8.56 -0.16 29.01
C ARG A 196 7.44 0.29 29.96
N ALA A 197 6.74 -0.67 30.58
CA ALA A 197 5.77 -0.37 31.60
C ALA A 197 6.43 0.35 32.78
N PRO A 198 5.85 1.42 33.33
CA PRO A 198 6.45 2.17 34.44
C PRO A 198 6.47 1.40 35.75
N GLU A 199 5.50 0.50 35.95
CA GLU A 199 5.34 -0.27 37.17
C GLU A 199 5.35 -1.78 36.88
N TYR A 200 6.27 -2.51 37.50
CA TYR A 200 6.38 -3.97 37.40
C TYR A 200 7.12 -4.56 38.61
N GLU A 201 6.84 -5.83 38.88
CA GLU A 201 7.52 -6.64 39.89
C GLU A 201 8.36 -7.74 39.21
N GLY A 202 9.66 -7.55 39.15
CA GLY A 202 10.59 -8.48 38.52
C GLY A 202 10.49 -8.53 36.98
N LEU A 203 11.43 -9.25 36.37
CA LEU A 203 11.64 -9.27 34.93
C LEU A 203 10.43 -9.81 34.14
N HIS A 204 9.84 -10.91 34.62
CA HIS A 204 8.68 -11.52 33.94
C HIS A 204 7.46 -10.59 33.90
N SER A 205 7.19 -9.91 35.00
CA SER A 205 6.12 -8.91 35.08
C SER A 205 6.38 -7.72 34.14
N MET A 206 7.65 -7.28 34.06
CA MET A 206 8.05 -6.21 33.14
C MET A 206 7.77 -6.58 31.68
N TYR A 207 8.18 -7.74 31.20
CA TYR A 207 7.90 -8.21 29.84
C TYR A 207 6.41 -8.27 29.57
N LYS A 208 5.65 -8.92 30.46
CA LYS A 208 4.21 -9.09 30.31
C LYS A 208 3.48 -7.75 30.22
N LYS A 209 3.75 -6.84 31.16
CA LYS A 209 3.11 -5.51 31.21
C LYS A 209 3.53 -4.64 30.01
N SER A 210 4.83 -4.60 29.67
CA SER A 210 5.35 -3.79 28.55
C SER A 210 4.71 -4.21 27.22
N ARG A 211 4.64 -5.49 26.94
CA ARG A 211 4.02 -5.99 25.69
C ARG A 211 2.49 -5.84 25.70
N SER A 212 1.84 -6.04 26.84
CA SER A 212 0.38 -5.89 26.98
C SER A 212 -0.08 -4.44 26.81
N LEU A 213 0.68 -3.48 27.30
CA LEU A 213 0.35 -2.04 27.23
C LEU A 213 0.89 -1.39 25.95
N GLY A 214 2.06 -1.80 25.48
CA GLY A 214 2.73 -1.21 24.34
C GLY A 214 2.15 -1.60 22.98
N PHE A 215 1.48 -2.76 22.86
CA PHE A 215 0.86 -3.19 21.61
C PHE A 215 -0.65 -3.00 21.63
N GLY A 216 -1.19 -2.42 20.54
CA GLY A 216 -2.62 -2.31 20.31
C GLY A 216 -3.29 -3.67 20.01
N PRO A 217 -4.64 -3.74 20.04
CA PRO A 217 -5.39 -4.99 19.88
C PRO A 217 -5.07 -5.73 18.58
N GLU A 218 -4.99 -5.04 17.44
CA GLU A 218 -4.70 -5.65 16.13
C GLU A 218 -3.28 -6.24 16.07
N VAL A 219 -2.29 -5.53 16.60
CA VAL A 219 -0.91 -6.04 16.66
C VAL A 219 -0.83 -7.29 17.53
N LYS A 220 -1.51 -7.31 18.67
CA LYS A 220 -1.60 -8.49 19.54
C LYS A 220 -2.25 -9.68 18.82
N ARG A 221 -3.32 -9.44 18.07
CA ARG A 221 -3.98 -10.49 17.27
C ARG A 221 -3.01 -11.11 16.27
N ARG A 222 -2.25 -10.29 15.52
CA ARG A 222 -1.28 -10.77 14.55
C ARG A 222 -0.11 -11.51 15.19
N ILE A 223 0.39 -11.06 16.35
CA ILE A 223 1.41 -11.77 17.10
C ILE A 223 0.90 -13.15 17.55
N MET A 224 -0.31 -13.22 18.07
CA MET A 224 -0.92 -14.49 18.51
C MET A 224 -1.12 -15.45 17.33
N LEU A 225 -1.69 -14.96 16.23
CA LEU A 225 -1.85 -15.75 15.02
C LEU A 225 -0.51 -16.23 14.46
N GLY A 226 0.49 -15.35 14.41
CA GLY A 226 1.84 -15.70 13.95
C GLY A 226 2.50 -16.76 14.81
N SER A 227 2.40 -16.64 16.14
CA SER A 227 2.91 -17.64 17.07
C SER A 227 2.22 -18.99 16.87
N PHE A 228 0.92 -19.00 16.60
CA PHE A 228 0.16 -20.22 16.32
C PHE A 228 0.64 -20.90 15.05
N VAL A 229 0.72 -20.18 13.91
CA VAL A 229 1.08 -20.78 12.63
C VAL A 229 2.56 -21.19 12.55
N LEU A 230 3.42 -20.67 13.43
CA LEU A 230 4.81 -21.07 13.57
C LEU A 230 5.04 -22.20 14.58
N SER A 231 4.00 -22.60 15.34
CA SER A 231 4.15 -23.64 16.36
C SER A 231 4.32 -25.02 15.74
N SER A 232 4.91 -25.92 16.53
CA SER A 232 5.15 -27.32 16.19
C SER A 232 3.91 -28.02 15.73
N GLY A 233 3.58 -28.62 14.81
CA GLY A 233 2.34 -29.25 14.33
C GLY A 233 1.50 -28.38 13.39
N TYR A 234 1.71 -27.07 13.35
CA TYR A 234 1.00 -26.17 12.45
C TYR A 234 1.89 -25.54 11.39
N TYR A 235 3.21 -25.54 11.58
CA TYR A 235 4.19 -24.93 10.68
C TYR A 235 4.06 -25.43 9.24
N ASP A 236 4.02 -26.75 9.04
CA ASP A 236 3.92 -27.33 7.69
C ASP A 236 2.55 -27.09 7.08
N ALA A 237 1.48 -27.21 7.88
CA ALA A 237 0.10 -27.11 7.42
C ALA A 237 -0.28 -25.68 7.02
N TYR A 238 0.28 -24.67 7.66
CA TYR A 238 -0.06 -23.27 7.42
C TYR A 238 1.08 -22.48 6.80
N TYR A 239 2.22 -22.36 7.49
CA TYR A 239 3.29 -21.47 7.06
C TYR A 239 3.98 -21.95 5.78
N LEU A 240 4.43 -23.21 5.73
CA LEU A 240 5.04 -23.76 4.51
C LEU A 240 4.04 -23.81 3.34
N LYS A 241 2.77 -24.13 3.61
CA LYS A 241 1.73 -24.08 2.59
C LYS A 241 1.57 -22.67 2.02
N ALA A 242 1.56 -21.64 2.87
CA ALA A 242 1.47 -20.25 2.44
C ALA A 242 2.70 -19.82 1.62
N LEU A 243 3.92 -20.24 1.99
CA LEU A 243 5.13 -19.98 1.19
C LEU A 243 5.08 -20.66 -0.18
N ARG A 244 4.57 -21.90 -0.27
CA ARG A 244 4.36 -22.59 -1.56
C ARG A 244 3.34 -21.86 -2.40
N THR A 245 2.25 -21.37 -1.80
CA THR A 245 1.23 -20.55 -2.49
C THR A 245 1.83 -19.23 -3.00
N LYS A 246 2.66 -18.55 -2.19
CA LYS A 246 3.41 -17.36 -2.61
C LYS A 246 4.24 -17.63 -3.87
N ALA A 247 4.97 -18.75 -3.90
CA ALA A 247 5.78 -19.13 -5.07
C ALA A 247 4.93 -19.44 -6.32
N LEU A 248 3.74 -20.02 -6.15
CA LEU A 248 2.82 -20.27 -7.26
C LEU A 248 2.21 -18.96 -7.79
N ILE A 249 1.83 -18.04 -6.93
CA ILE A 249 1.36 -16.70 -7.33
C ILE A 249 2.44 -15.97 -8.13
N LYS A 250 3.70 -16.01 -7.68
CA LYS A 250 4.81 -15.43 -8.46
C LYS A 250 4.91 -16.02 -9.85
N LYS A 251 4.82 -17.35 -10.00
CA LYS A 251 4.84 -18.03 -11.30
C LYS A 251 3.69 -17.64 -12.21
N GLU A 252 2.51 -17.34 -11.68
CA GLU A 252 1.39 -16.83 -12.47
C GLU A 252 1.68 -15.45 -13.05
N PHE A 253 2.24 -14.55 -12.25
CA PHE A 253 2.69 -13.25 -12.74
C PHE A 253 3.83 -13.38 -13.76
N ASP A 254 4.80 -14.28 -13.54
CA ASP A 254 5.88 -14.52 -14.52
C ASP A 254 5.32 -14.96 -15.89
N ARG A 255 4.28 -15.78 -15.91
CA ARG A 255 3.60 -16.17 -17.15
C ARG A 255 2.87 -15.00 -17.79
N ALA A 256 2.21 -14.15 -17.01
CA ALA A 256 1.54 -12.97 -17.53
C ALA A 256 2.56 -11.98 -18.12
N PHE A 257 3.67 -11.73 -17.44
CA PHE A 257 4.73 -10.84 -17.93
C PHE A 257 5.56 -11.40 -19.10
N ALA A 258 5.41 -12.67 -19.45
CA ALA A 258 5.91 -13.18 -20.73
C ALA A 258 5.13 -12.61 -21.94
N SER A 259 3.92 -12.10 -21.72
CA SER A 259 3.03 -11.57 -22.77
C SER A 259 2.73 -10.08 -22.61
N TYR A 260 2.81 -9.53 -21.41
CA TYR A 260 2.42 -8.15 -21.10
C TYR A 260 3.59 -7.36 -20.51
N ASP A 261 3.67 -6.08 -20.85
CA ASP A 261 4.64 -5.13 -20.26
C ASP A 261 4.15 -4.58 -18.92
N VAL A 262 2.83 -4.44 -18.79
CA VAL A 262 2.14 -3.88 -17.63
C VAL A 262 0.82 -4.61 -17.40
N ILE A 263 0.44 -4.80 -16.14
CA ILE A 263 -0.90 -5.27 -15.75
C ILE A 263 -1.65 -4.09 -15.15
N LEU A 264 -2.88 -3.85 -15.62
CA LEU A 264 -3.77 -2.80 -15.12
C LEU A 264 -4.88 -3.42 -14.27
N ALA A 265 -5.12 -2.85 -13.10
CA ALA A 265 -6.07 -3.36 -12.12
C ALA A 265 -6.66 -2.22 -11.26
N PRO A 266 -7.77 -2.46 -10.53
CA PRO A 266 -8.19 -1.56 -9.45
C PRO A 266 -7.13 -1.51 -8.34
N ALA A 267 -6.98 -0.37 -7.65
CA ALA A 267 -6.14 -0.27 -6.47
C ALA A 267 -6.87 -0.71 -5.18
N ALA A 268 -8.19 -0.57 -5.16
CA ALA A 268 -9.07 -0.99 -4.07
C ALA A 268 -10.45 -1.35 -4.62
N PRO A 269 -11.26 -2.17 -3.91
CA PRO A 269 -12.59 -2.58 -4.40
C PRO A 269 -13.65 -1.47 -4.32
N SER A 270 -13.42 -0.44 -3.53
CA SER A 270 -14.31 0.71 -3.35
C SER A 270 -13.52 1.99 -3.15
N THR A 271 -14.19 3.12 -3.10
CA THR A 271 -13.64 4.37 -2.57
C THR A 271 -13.47 4.31 -1.05
N ALA A 272 -12.88 5.34 -0.46
CA ALA A 272 -12.59 5.38 0.98
C ALA A 272 -13.85 5.13 1.83
N PRO A 273 -13.87 4.13 2.73
CA PRO A 273 -15.00 3.88 3.63
C PRO A 273 -15.07 4.94 4.73
N ARG A 274 -16.24 5.05 5.38
CA ARG A 274 -16.41 5.94 6.55
C ARG A 274 -15.57 5.47 7.75
N LEU A 275 -15.16 6.44 8.56
CA LEU A 275 -14.49 6.16 9.84
C LEU A 275 -15.34 5.21 10.70
N GLY A 276 -14.69 4.18 11.23
CA GLY A 276 -15.34 3.16 12.08
C GLY A 276 -16.08 2.05 11.33
N GLN A 277 -16.35 2.17 10.04
CA GLN A 277 -17.16 1.21 9.28
C GLN A 277 -16.54 -0.20 9.24
N SER A 278 -15.22 -0.31 9.26
CA SER A 278 -14.50 -1.60 9.18
C SER A 278 -14.08 -2.14 10.55
N LEU A 279 -14.31 -1.42 11.65
CA LEU A 279 -13.84 -1.84 12.97
C LEU A 279 -14.57 -3.08 13.53
N GLY A 280 -15.82 -3.30 13.12
CA GLY A 280 -16.63 -4.43 13.55
C GLY A 280 -16.42 -5.71 12.74
N ASP A 281 -15.76 -5.64 11.59
CA ASP A 281 -15.55 -6.77 10.68
C ASP A 281 -14.12 -6.78 10.11
N PRO A 282 -13.19 -7.51 10.76
CA PRO A 282 -11.82 -7.63 10.27
C PRO A 282 -11.71 -8.22 8.86
N LEU A 283 -12.63 -9.13 8.49
CA LEU A 283 -12.60 -9.76 7.16
C LEU A 283 -12.90 -8.74 6.07
N LYS A 284 -13.86 -7.85 6.29
CA LYS A 284 -14.18 -6.76 5.36
C LYS A 284 -13.00 -5.79 5.18
N MET A 285 -12.27 -5.52 6.26
CA MET A 285 -11.04 -4.73 6.20
C MET A 285 -9.97 -5.43 5.34
N TYR A 286 -9.81 -6.75 5.50
CA TYR A 286 -8.81 -7.53 4.76
C TYR A 286 -9.14 -7.65 3.27
N LEU A 287 -10.41 -7.71 2.91
CA LEU A 287 -10.85 -7.70 1.51
C LEU A 287 -10.52 -6.39 0.78
N GLY A 288 -10.32 -5.29 1.51
CA GLY A 288 -9.88 -4.02 0.94
C GLY A 288 -8.53 -4.07 0.24
N ASP A 289 -7.69 -5.06 0.54
CA ASP A 289 -6.34 -5.21 -0.02
C ASP A 289 -6.25 -6.32 -1.09
N ILE A 290 -7.39 -6.84 -1.56
CA ILE A 290 -7.45 -8.01 -2.46
C ILE A 290 -6.65 -7.83 -3.75
N TYR A 291 -6.58 -6.61 -4.30
CA TYR A 291 -5.89 -6.31 -5.55
C TYR A 291 -4.40 -5.96 -5.37
N THR A 292 -3.97 -5.66 -4.14
CA THR A 292 -2.62 -5.18 -3.87
C THR A 292 -1.71 -6.24 -3.25
N ILE A 293 -2.26 -7.16 -2.47
CA ILE A 293 -1.50 -8.18 -1.72
C ILE A 293 -0.69 -9.11 -2.63
N SER A 294 -1.25 -9.55 -3.75
CA SER A 294 -0.60 -10.46 -4.69
C SER A 294 0.71 -9.87 -5.26
N VAL A 295 0.74 -8.56 -5.46
CA VAL A 295 1.91 -7.81 -5.92
C VAL A 295 3.08 -7.88 -4.92
N ASN A 296 2.79 -7.77 -3.61
CA ASN A 296 3.79 -7.93 -2.56
C ASN A 296 4.27 -9.38 -2.44
N LEU A 297 3.35 -10.36 -2.49
CA LEU A 297 3.72 -11.77 -2.48
C LEU A 297 4.65 -12.12 -3.63
N ALA A 298 4.42 -11.56 -4.81
CA ALA A 298 5.25 -11.76 -5.98
C ALA A 298 6.53 -10.88 -6.01
N GLY A 299 6.68 -9.92 -5.09
CA GLY A 299 7.84 -9.01 -5.04
C GLY A 299 7.87 -7.94 -6.13
N LEU A 300 6.76 -7.76 -6.87
CA LEU A 300 6.64 -6.91 -8.05
C LEU A 300 6.50 -5.42 -7.72
N PRO A 301 6.89 -4.51 -8.62
CA PRO A 301 6.58 -3.09 -8.48
C PRO A 301 5.12 -2.80 -8.84
N GLY A 302 4.57 -1.76 -8.24
CA GLY A 302 3.24 -1.25 -8.56
C GLY A 302 3.12 0.23 -8.28
N ILE A 303 2.40 0.95 -9.13
CA ILE A 303 2.04 2.35 -8.97
C ILE A 303 0.53 2.46 -8.88
N SER A 304 0.05 3.25 -7.92
CA SER A 304 -1.35 3.65 -7.84
C SER A 304 -1.47 5.13 -8.15
N LEU A 305 -2.44 5.48 -8.97
CA LEU A 305 -2.75 6.87 -9.31
C LEU A 305 -4.25 7.06 -9.50
N PRO A 306 -4.77 8.30 -9.33
CA PRO A 306 -6.20 8.56 -9.45
C PRO A 306 -6.69 8.36 -10.89
N CYS A 307 -7.89 7.77 -11.06
CA CYS A 307 -8.54 7.61 -12.37
C CYS A 307 -9.98 8.12 -12.44
N GLY A 308 -10.54 8.63 -11.34
CA GLY A 308 -11.88 9.16 -11.30
C GLY A 308 -12.30 9.65 -9.92
N LEU A 309 -13.55 10.06 -9.83
CA LEU A 309 -14.27 10.32 -8.59
C LEU A 309 -15.56 9.49 -8.61
N ASP A 310 -15.96 8.99 -7.45
CA ASP A 310 -17.29 8.37 -7.31
C ASP A 310 -18.41 9.43 -7.27
N SER A 311 -19.65 8.99 -7.25
CA SER A 311 -20.85 9.86 -7.15
C SER A 311 -20.89 10.72 -5.88
N LYS A 312 -20.05 10.40 -4.87
CA LYS A 312 -19.91 11.16 -3.62
C LYS A 312 -18.73 12.14 -3.66
N GLY A 313 -17.97 12.15 -4.76
CA GLY A 313 -16.78 12.95 -4.96
C GLY A 313 -15.56 12.44 -4.22
N LEU A 314 -15.49 11.15 -3.92
CA LEU A 314 -14.30 10.49 -3.36
C LEU A 314 -13.42 9.94 -4.49
N PRO A 315 -12.07 9.98 -4.34
CA PRO A 315 -11.18 9.51 -5.38
C PRO A 315 -11.28 8.01 -5.63
N ILE A 316 -11.18 7.64 -6.92
CA ILE A 316 -11.00 6.28 -7.41
C ILE A 316 -9.56 6.16 -7.92
N GLY A 317 -8.84 5.10 -7.52
CA GLY A 317 -7.50 4.82 -8.00
C GLY A 317 -7.41 3.53 -8.80
N LEU A 318 -6.66 3.59 -9.90
CA LEU A 318 -6.16 2.40 -10.58
C LEU A 318 -4.77 2.03 -10.04
N GLN A 319 -4.32 0.81 -10.30
CA GLN A 319 -2.92 0.44 -10.17
C GLN A 319 -2.38 -0.13 -11.49
N LEU A 320 -1.11 0.14 -11.75
CA LEU A 320 -0.32 -0.49 -12.79
C LEU A 320 0.77 -1.33 -12.13
N ILE A 321 0.87 -2.58 -12.52
CA ILE A 321 1.81 -3.55 -11.97
C ILE A 321 2.82 -3.88 -13.05
N GLY A 322 4.11 -3.86 -12.72
CA GLY A 322 5.20 -4.22 -13.63
C GLY A 322 5.86 -5.53 -13.23
N ASP A 323 6.65 -6.09 -14.13
CA ASP A 323 7.56 -7.18 -13.78
C ASP A 323 8.69 -6.68 -12.88
N CYS A 324 9.39 -7.60 -12.21
CA CYS A 324 10.52 -7.27 -11.34
C CYS A 324 11.53 -6.37 -12.06
N PHE A 325 11.88 -5.26 -11.41
CA PHE A 325 12.82 -4.25 -11.91
C PHE A 325 12.40 -3.55 -13.21
N LYS A 326 11.10 -3.57 -13.54
CA LYS A 326 10.50 -2.87 -14.68
C LYS A 326 9.65 -1.67 -14.25
N GLU A 327 10.09 -0.94 -13.21
CA GLU A 327 9.43 0.27 -12.75
C GLU A 327 9.22 1.29 -13.86
N LYS A 328 10.16 1.39 -14.81
CA LYS A 328 10.07 2.30 -15.96
C LYS A 328 8.84 2.06 -16.83
N ASN A 329 8.40 0.80 -16.97
CA ASN A 329 7.20 0.47 -17.75
C ASN A 329 5.94 1.02 -17.08
N ILE A 330 5.79 0.81 -15.77
CA ILE A 330 4.62 1.32 -15.02
C ILE A 330 4.64 2.84 -14.89
N ILE A 331 5.81 3.46 -14.76
CA ILE A 331 5.95 4.93 -14.74
C ILE A 331 5.55 5.52 -16.08
N ARG A 332 6.01 4.94 -17.21
CA ARG A 332 5.63 5.38 -18.55
C ARG A 332 4.12 5.29 -18.78
N ALA A 333 3.51 4.15 -18.48
CA ALA A 333 2.07 3.95 -18.64
C ALA A 333 1.27 4.92 -17.75
N ALA A 334 1.69 5.08 -16.48
CA ALA A 334 1.08 6.00 -15.54
C ALA A 334 1.16 7.45 -16.01
N TYR A 335 2.35 7.89 -16.45
CA TYR A 335 2.57 9.24 -16.94
C TYR A 335 1.76 9.51 -18.21
N ALA A 336 1.76 8.60 -19.17
CA ALA A 336 0.98 8.73 -20.39
C ALA A 336 -0.52 8.87 -20.09
N TYR A 337 -1.04 8.08 -19.15
CA TYR A 337 -2.43 8.19 -18.70
C TYR A 337 -2.67 9.51 -17.95
N GLU A 338 -1.81 9.88 -17.03
CA GLU A 338 -1.94 11.11 -16.24
C GLU A 338 -2.04 12.36 -17.12
N LYS A 339 -1.29 12.43 -18.22
CA LYS A 339 -1.30 13.56 -19.16
C LYS A 339 -2.59 13.67 -19.99
N THR A 340 -3.41 12.63 -20.04
CA THR A 340 -4.74 12.70 -20.71
C THR A 340 -5.81 13.31 -19.85
N ARG A 341 -5.56 13.47 -18.53
CA ARG A 341 -6.56 13.99 -17.60
C ARG A 341 -6.66 15.51 -17.72
N GLU A 342 -7.79 16.02 -18.15
CA GLU A 342 -8.09 17.45 -18.18
C GLU A 342 -8.32 18.05 -16.78
N TRP A 343 -8.71 17.19 -15.81
CA TRP A 343 -8.98 17.59 -14.44
C TRP A 343 -7.76 17.28 -13.53
N LYS A 344 -7.28 18.31 -12.85
CA LYS A 344 -6.33 18.12 -11.75
C LYS A 344 -7.16 17.86 -10.50
N LEU A 345 -6.95 16.68 -9.87
CA LEU A 345 -7.47 16.41 -8.53
C LEU A 345 -6.81 17.40 -7.56
N SER A 346 -7.49 18.48 -7.28
CA SER A 346 -7.08 19.49 -6.33
C SER A 346 -8.23 19.72 -5.36
N LEU A 347 -7.97 19.53 -4.07
CA LEU A 347 -8.92 19.89 -3.01
C LEU A 347 -9.33 21.35 -3.10
N LEU A 348 -8.43 22.22 -3.58
CA LEU A 348 -8.71 23.64 -3.84
C LEU A 348 -9.68 23.82 -4.99
N ALA A 349 -9.60 23.02 -6.07
CA ALA A 349 -10.50 23.09 -7.21
C ALA A 349 -11.89 22.50 -6.89
N ALA A 350 -11.98 21.57 -5.94
CA ALA A 350 -13.25 20.97 -5.53
C ALA A 350 -14.12 21.88 -4.66
N GLY A 351 -13.66 23.06 -4.26
CA GLY A 351 -14.40 24.00 -3.41
C GLY A 351 -14.80 23.46 -2.03
N LYS A 352 -14.18 22.35 -1.60
CA LYS A 352 -14.57 21.60 -0.42
C LYS A 352 -13.71 21.86 0.82
N ALA A 353 -12.87 22.89 0.82
CA ALA A 353 -12.36 23.44 2.07
C ALA A 353 -13.51 24.19 2.78
N LYS A 354 -14.55 23.48 3.21
CA LYS A 354 -15.45 24.02 4.24
C LYS A 354 -14.66 24.06 5.53
N GLU A 355 -14.49 25.27 6.06
CA GLU A 355 -14.00 25.44 7.44
C GLU A 355 -14.75 24.49 8.38
N PRO A 356 -14.08 23.85 9.34
CA PRO A 356 -14.76 23.06 10.34
C PRO A 356 -15.71 23.97 11.11
N SER A 357 -17.02 23.79 10.94
CA SER A 357 -18.03 24.41 11.75
C SER A 357 -17.92 23.84 13.17
N GLY A 358 -17.28 24.58 14.05
CA GLY A 358 -17.14 24.22 15.45
C GLY A 358 -15.76 24.56 15.97
N ALA A 359 -15.60 25.80 16.43
CA ALA A 359 -14.43 26.24 17.18
C ALA A 359 -14.21 25.33 18.39
N LEU A 360 -13.14 24.55 18.37
CA LEU A 360 -12.56 24.00 19.58
C LEU A 360 -11.80 25.14 20.29
N THR A 361 -12.57 26.02 20.97
CA THR A 361 -12.02 26.88 22.03
C THR A 361 -11.82 26.02 23.27
N GLY A 362 -10.79 25.18 23.22
CA GLY A 362 -10.27 24.49 24.43
C GLY A 362 -9.00 25.24 24.85
N ARG A 363 -9.13 26.16 25.80
CA ARG A 363 -8.01 26.73 26.53
C ARG A 363 -7.14 25.60 27.08
N ALA A 364 -5.90 25.56 26.66
CA ALA A 364 -4.84 24.82 27.32
C ALA A 364 -4.61 25.49 28.71
N GLU A 365 -5.19 24.99 29.73
CA GLU A 365 -4.78 25.27 31.09
C GLU A 365 -3.41 24.63 31.33
N ARG A 366 -2.39 25.49 31.39
CA ARG A 366 -1.08 25.11 31.92
C ARG A 366 -1.23 24.79 33.39
N ARG A 367 -1.18 23.54 33.75
CA ARG A 367 -0.91 23.15 35.14
C ARG A 367 0.59 23.27 35.36
N SER A 368 0.98 24.33 36.05
CA SER A 368 2.24 24.43 36.77
C SER A 368 2.14 23.46 37.96
N HIS A 369 3.06 22.50 38.04
CA HIS A 369 3.32 21.79 39.27
C HIS A 369 4.71 22.13 39.78
N GLU A 370 4.69 22.66 40.98
CA GLU A 370 5.81 22.69 41.91
C GLU A 370 6.30 21.28 42.24
#